data_0fa81c4f299c926c1e74e40891e38d70
#
_entry.id   0fa81c4f299c926c1e74e40891e38d70
#
_cell.length_a   1.000
_cell.length_b   1.000
_cell.length_c   1.000
_cell.angle_alpha   90.00
_cell.angle_beta   90.00
_cell.angle_gamma   90.00
#
_symmetry.space_group_name_H-M   'P 1'
#
loop_
_entity.id
_entity.type
_entity.pdbx_description
1 polymer ?
#
loop_
_entity_poly.entity_id
_entity_poly.type
_entity_poly.pdbx_seq_one_letter_code
_entity_poly.pdbx_strand_id
1 'polypeptide(L)'
;MANVTVVGAQWGDEGKGKIVDWLSNRADVVVRFQGGHNAGHTLVVDGKVYKLALLPSGVVQGKLSVIGNGVVVDPWHLLSEIDRIAEQGVAITPELLVLADNACLILPLHKDLDQAREAASTQKIGTTGRGIGPAYEDKVGRRAIRVADLADPEALKPKIERLLAHHGALRRGLGLPEADGAELFDALTALAPRILAYAQPAWRLLDKAYKDGRRILFEGAQGALLDVDHGTYPFVTSSNTVAGQASAGSGMGPSATGYVLGIVKAYTTRVGEGPFAAELDDEVGKHLSTVGREVGVNTGRARRCGWFDAVLVRQSVAINGIHGVALTKLDVLDGLKTLKICVGYRIGDKVVDYLPAGMRDQKAAQPIYEELEGWSESTAGARSFKDLNANAIKYVRRVEELIGAPVALLSTSPERDDTILMRDPFQG
;
A
#
# COMPACT_ATOMS: atom_id res chain seq x y z
N MET A 1 -1.69 -19.97 -16.06
CA MET A 1 -1.25 -18.58 -16.19
C MET A 1 -1.21 -17.99 -14.81
N ALA A 2 -0.15 -17.33 -14.44
CA ALA A 2 0.00 -16.84 -13.08
C ALA A 2 -0.65 -15.45 -12.95
N ASN A 3 -1.51 -15.29 -11.96
CA ASN A 3 -1.85 -13.97 -11.44
C ASN A 3 -0.66 -13.42 -10.66
N VAL A 4 -0.64 -12.12 -10.42
CA VAL A 4 0.42 -11.47 -9.65
C VAL A 4 -0.19 -10.67 -8.52
N THR A 5 0.31 -10.88 -7.29
CA THR A 5 -0.02 -10.08 -6.12
C THR A 5 1.18 -9.21 -5.75
N VAL A 6 1.00 -7.91 -5.80
CA VAL A 6 2.04 -6.93 -5.44
C VAL A 6 1.81 -6.43 -4.02
N VAL A 7 2.81 -6.57 -3.17
CA VAL A 7 2.81 -6.07 -1.79
C VAL A 7 4.06 -5.24 -1.50
N GLY A 8 3.95 -4.20 -0.68
CA GLY A 8 5.13 -3.56 -0.11
C GLY A 8 5.75 -4.45 0.97
N ALA A 9 7.04 -4.70 0.94
CA ALA A 9 7.72 -5.57 1.89
C ALA A 9 8.40 -4.79 3.05
N GLN A 10 8.25 -3.47 3.08
CA GLN A 10 8.77 -2.56 4.11
C GLN A 10 7.64 -1.73 4.72
N TRP A 11 7.85 -0.45 5.04
CA TRP A 11 6.84 0.47 5.62
C TRP A 11 6.06 1.29 4.58
N GLY A 12 5.87 0.79 3.37
CA GLY A 12 5.28 1.57 2.28
C GLY A 12 6.31 2.46 1.59
N ASP A 13 5.86 3.20 0.57
CA ASP A 13 6.71 4.13 -0.20
C ASP A 13 7.92 3.48 -0.89
N GLU A 14 7.91 2.16 -1.10
CA GLU A 14 8.97 1.40 -1.76
C GLU A 14 9.04 1.64 -3.28
N GLY A 15 8.18 2.50 -3.84
CA GLY A 15 8.11 2.72 -5.29
C GLY A 15 7.15 1.77 -6.01
N LYS A 16 6.16 1.24 -5.28
CA LYS A 16 5.13 0.34 -5.85
C LYS A 16 4.46 0.89 -7.11
N GLY A 17 4.17 2.19 -7.16
CA GLY A 17 3.47 2.80 -8.29
C GLY A 17 4.14 2.53 -9.64
N LYS A 18 5.45 2.68 -9.74
CA LYS A 18 6.23 2.38 -10.97
C LYS A 18 6.10 0.91 -11.38
N ILE A 19 6.28 -0.01 -10.42
CA ILE A 19 6.25 -1.45 -10.69
C ILE A 19 4.85 -1.92 -11.04
N VAL A 20 3.82 -1.42 -10.33
CA VAL A 20 2.42 -1.73 -10.63
C VAL A 20 2.03 -1.19 -12.01
N ASP A 21 2.44 0.02 -12.36
CA ASP A 21 2.23 0.59 -13.68
C ASP A 21 2.86 -0.29 -14.78
N TRP A 22 4.12 -0.71 -14.59
CA TRP A 22 4.80 -1.60 -15.51
C TRP A 22 4.09 -2.95 -15.66
N LEU A 23 3.60 -3.54 -14.56
CA LEU A 23 2.86 -4.80 -14.55
C LEU A 23 1.45 -4.65 -15.13
N SER A 24 0.78 -3.52 -14.89
CA SER A 24 -0.60 -3.27 -15.35
C SER A 24 -0.73 -3.36 -16.86
N ASN A 25 0.29 -2.95 -17.62
CA ASN A 25 0.31 -3.11 -19.07
C ASN A 25 0.21 -4.57 -19.53
N ARG A 26 0.68 -5.49 -18.70
CA ARG A 26 0.74 -6.92 -18.95
C ARG A 26 -0.42 -7.69 -18.35
N ALA A 27 -1.22 -7.02 -17.51
CA ALA A 27 -2.42 -7.56 -16.89
C ALA A 27 -3.67 -7.30 -17.76
N ASP A 28 -4.69 -8.11 -17.56
CA ASP A 28 -6.01 -7.93 -18.18
C ASP A 28 -7.00 -7.31 -17.19
N VAL A 29 -6.78 -7.52 -15.88
CA VAL A 29 -7.58 -6.98 -14.77
C VAL A 29 -6.65 -6.49 -13.66
N VAL A 30 -6.94 -5.32 -13.08
CA VAL A 30 -6.20 -4.76 -11.92
C VAL A 30 -7.13 -4.60 -10.73
N VAL A 31 -6.74 -5.12 -9.56
CA VAL A 31 -7.61 -5.18 -8.38
C VAL A 31 -6.96 -4.51 -7.18
N ARG A 32 -7.58 -3.47 -6.63
CA ARG A 32 -7.28 -2.96 -5.29
C ARG A 32 -8.04 -3.80 -4.27
N PHE A 33 -7.35 -4.36 -3.28
CA PHE A 33 -7.95 -5.33 -2.36
C PHE A 33 -7.98 -4.91 -0.89
N GLN A 34 -7.35 -3.77 -0.53
CA GLN A 34 -7.32 -3.26 0.86
C GLN A 34 -6.98 -1.77 0.93
N GLY A 35 -7.07 -1.19 2.13
CA GLY A 35 -6.79 0.22 2.38
C GLY A 35 -7.97 1.11 1.99
N GLY A 36 -7.67 2.32 1.62
CA GLY A 36 -8.63 3.32 1.16
C GLY A 36 -7.89 4.44 0.44
N HIS A 37 -8.43 5.65 0.45
CA HIS A 37 -7.80 6.82 -0.17
C HIS A 37 -6.64 7.44 0.66
N ASN A 38 -6.20 6.77 1.74
CA ASN A 38 -5.00 7.14 2.49
C ASN A 38 -3.70 6.82 1.75
N ALA A 39 -3.72 5.86 0.83
CA ALA A 39 -2.60 5.54 -0.03
C ALA A 39 -2.81 6.22 -1.39
N GLY A 40 -1.88 7.08 -1.79
CA GLY A 40 -1.88 7.66 -3.13
C GLY A 40 -0.63 7.21 -3.88
N HIS A 41 -0.77 7.05 -5.19
CA HIS A 41 0.37 6.80 -6.07
C HIS A 41 0.26 7.66 -7.32
N THR A 42 1.41 7.94 -7.89
CA THR A 42 1.52 8.74 -9.11
C THR A 42 1.95 7.83 -10.24
N LEU A 43 1.26 7.93 -11.35
CA LEU A 43 1.58 7.24 -12.60
C LEU A 43 1.94 8.27 -13.65
N VAL A 44 2.85 7.90 -14.55
CA VAL A 44 3.17 8.70 -15.73
C VAL A 44 2.89 7.82 -16.95
N VAL A 45 1.86 8.18 -17.70
CA VAL A 45 1.43 7.46 -18.90
C VAL A 45 1.44 8.44 -20.06
N ASP A 46 2.21 8.17 -21.12
CA ASP A 46 2.37 9.01 -22.30
C ASP A 46 2.70 10.48 -21.96
N GLY A 47 3.59 10.68 -20.96
CA GLY A 47 4.02 12.00 -20.49
C GLY A 47 3.00 12.73 -19.62
N LYS A 48 1.82 12.19 -19.38
CA LYS A 48 0.80 12.74 -18.48
C LYS A 48 0.92 12.15 -17.09
N VAL A 49 0.78 13.00 -16.07
CA VAL A 49 0.85 12.62 -14.66
C VAL A 49 -0.54 12.39 -14.09
N TYR A 50 -0.81 11.19 -13.63
CA TYR A 50 -2.05 10.80 -12.96
C TYR A 50 -1.78 10.53 -11.48
N LYS A 51 -2.51 11.20 -10.59
CA LYS A 51 -2.45 10.95 -9.14
C LYS A 51 -3.68 10.17 -8.75
N LEU A 52 -3.52 8.91 -8.36
CA LEU A 52 -4.60 8.01 -7.97
C LEU A 52 -4.58 7.75 -6.46
N ALA A 53 -5.76 7.54 -5.88
CA ALA A 53 -5.93 7.21 -4.46
C ALA A 53 -6.81 5.99 -4.26
N LEU A 54 -8.05 5.97 -4.76
CA LEU A 54 -8.97 4.83 -4.73
C LEU A 54 -8.95 4.03 -6.03
N LEU A 55 -8.83 4.72 -7.15
CA LEU A 55 -8.82 4.07 -8.46
C LEU A 55 -7.60 3.16 -8.60
N PRO A 56 -7.78 1.90 -9.07
CA PRO A 56 -6.66 1.03 -9.42
C PRO A 56 -5.83 1.60 -10.57
N SER A 57 -4.54 1.27 -10.62
CA SER A 57 -3.62 1.75 -11.65
C SER A 57 -4.05 1.44 -13.08
N GLY A 58 -4.79 0.36 -13.27
CA GLY A 58 -5.24 -0.10 -14.58
C GLY A 58 -6.17 0.86 -15.33
N VAL A 59 -6.92 1.72 -14.62
CA VAL A 59 -7.91 2.61 -15.25
C VAL A 59 -7.28 3.55 -16.29
N VAL A 60 -6.08 4.09 -16.02
CA VAL A 60 -5.39 5.02 -16.92
C VAL A 60 -4.79 4.33 -18.15
N GLN A 61 -4.76 3.01 -18.14
CA GLN A 61 -4.28 2.15 -19.23
C GLN A 61 -5.43 1.43 -19.95
N GLY A 62 -6.69 1.79 -19.67
CA GLY A 62 -7.87 1.15 -20.24
C GLY A 62 -8.07 -0.31 -19.82
N LYS A 63 -7.51 -0.74 -18.68
CA LYS A 63 -7.66 -2.10 -18.15
C LYS A 63 -8.87 -2.18 -17.22
N LEU A 64 -9.62 -3.28 -17.30
CA LEU A 64 -10.67 -3.56 -16.33
C LEU A 64 -10.09 -3.48 -14.91
N SER A 65 -10.67 -2.63 -14.10
CA SER A 65 -10.17 -2.28 -12.78
C SER A 65 -11.23 -2.52 -11.72
N VAL A 66 -10.84 -3.12 -10.60
CA VAL A 66 -11.77 -3.53 -9.55
C VAL A 66 -11.33 -2.94 -8.20
N ILE A 67 -12.26 -2.25 -7.54
CA ILE A 67 -12.13 -1.90 -6.13
C ILE A 67 -12.82 -3.01 -5.33
N GLY A 68 -12.02 -3.86 -4.68
CA GLY A 68 -12.48 -5.03 -3.94
C GLY A 68 -13.14 -4.69 -2.60
N ASN A 69 -13.82 -5.67 -2.04
CA ASN A 69 -14.54 -5.55 -0.76
C ASN A 69 -13.64 -5.31 0.46
N GLY A 70 -12.35 -5.54 0.33
CA GLY A 70 -11.38 -5.22 1.39
C GLY A 70 -11.07 -3.73 1.51
N VAL A 71 -11.34 -2.93 0.47
CA VAL A 71 -11.17 -1.48 0.49
C VAL A 71 -12.30 -0.82 1.27
N VAL A 72 -11.98 0.22 2.06
CA VAL A 72 -12.98 1.14 2.60
C VAL A 72 -13.04 2.36 1.69
N VAL A 73 -14.23 2.67 1.20
CA VAL A 73 -14.44 3.61 0.09
C VAL A 73 -15.10 4.88 0.56
N ASP A 74 -14.41 5.99 0.41
CA ASP A 74 -15.03 7.32 0.50
C ASP A 74 -15.76 7.62 -0.81
N PRO A 75 -17.11 7.62 -0.84
CA PRO A 75 -17.84 7.73 -2.09
C PRO A 75 -17.72 9.11 -2.73
N TRP A 76 -17.61 10.19 -1.93
CA TRP A 76 -17.39 11.54 -2.45
C TRP A 76 -16.00 11.66 -3.09
N HIS A 77 -14.99 11.13 -2.40
CA HIS A 77 -13.63 11.13 -2.93
C HIS A 77 -13.51 10.31 -4.23
N LEU A 78 -14.16 9.14 -4.28
CA LEU A 78 -14.18 8.30 -5.47
C LEU A 78 -14.78 9.03 -6.67
N LEU A 79 -15.94 9.68 -6.49
CA LEU A 79 -16.58 10.44 -7.57
C LEU A 79 -15.73 11.62 -8.02
N SER A 80 -15.15 12.36 -7.08
CA SER A 80 -14.21 13.45 -7.39
C SER A 80 -12.97 12.97 -8.13
N GLU A 81 -12.45 11.80 -7.77
CA GLU A 81 -11.30 11.20 -8.46
C GLU A 81 -11.66 10.76 -9.88
N ILE A 82 -12.84 10.17 -10.08
CA ILE A 82 -13.38 9.81 -11.40
C ILE A 82 -13.51 11.05 -12.29
N ASP A 83 -14.14 12.11 -11.77
CA ASP A 83 -14.36 13.35 -12.53
C ASP A 83 -13.01 13.99 -12.94
N ARG A 84 -12.07 14.08 -12.01
CA ARG A 84 -10.73 14.62 -12.27
C ARG A 84 -9.93 13.82 -13.31
N ILE A 85 -10.06 12.49 -13.31
CA ILE A 85 -9.39 11.64 -14.30
C ILE A 85 -10.08 11.75 -15.66
N ALA A 86 -11.40 11.93 -15.69
CA ALA A 86 -12.13 12.18 -16.91
C ALA A 86 -11.75 13.53 -17.55
N GLU A 87 -11.52 14.59 -16.76
CA GLU A 87 -11.00 15.87 -17.23
C GLU A 87 -9.59 15.74 -17.86
N GLN A 88 -8.81 14.76 -17.44
CA GLN A 88 -7.51 14.45 -18.04
C GLN A 88 -7.61 13.60 -19.33
N GLY A 89 -8.84 13.29 -19.77
CA GLY A 89 -9.12 12.59 -21.02
C GLY A 89 -9.29 11.08 -20.89
N VAL A 90 -9.41 10.53 -19.67
CA VAL A 90 -9.66 9.10 -19.44
C VAL A 90 -11.07 8.90 -18.89
N ALA A 91 -12.01 8.49 -19.76
CA ALA A 91 -13.38 8.21 -19.34
C ALA A 91 -13.44 6.94 -18.46
N ILE A 92 -13.91 7.08 -17.22
CA ILE A 92 -14.09 5.95 -16.30
C ILE A 92 -15.55 5.49 -16.41
N THR A 93 -15.77 4.40 -17.14
CA THR A 93 -17.11 3.83 -17.35
C THR A 93 -17.33 2.59 -16.47
N PRO A 94 -18.60 2.14 -16.30
CA PRO A 94 -18.89 0.90 -15.57
C PRO A 94 -18.28 -0.38 -16.19
N GLU A 95 -17.90 -0.34 -17.46
CA GLU A 95 -17.16 -1.42 -18.13
C GLU A 95 -15.68 -1.41 -17.78
N LEU A 96 -15.13 -0.24 -17.41
CA LEU A 96 -13.73 -0.06 -17.05
C LEU A 96 -13.49 -0.18 -15.55
N LEU A 97 -14.44 0.26 -14.73
CA LEU A 97 -14.34 0.25 -13.26
C LEU A 97 -15.48 -0.54 -12.64
N VAL A 98 -15.15 -1.48 -11.77
CA VAL A 98 -16.08 -2.20 -10.92
C VAL A 98 -15.80 -1.90 -9.45
N LEU A 99 -16.82 -1.52 -8.71
CA LEU A 99 -16.82 -1.35 -7.28
C LEU A 99 -17.55 -2.54 -6.63
N ALA A 100 -16.88 -3.25 -5.73
CA ALA A 100 -17.53 -4.35 -5.00
C ALA A 100 -18.75 -3.84 -4.24
N ASP A 101 -19.91 -4.43 -4.50
CA ASP A 101 -21.20 -4.08 -3.88
C ASP A 101 -21.20 -4.25 -2.35
N ASN A 102 -20.35 -5.13 -1.83
CA ASN A 102 -20.16 -5.39 -0.41
C ASN A 102 -18.98 -4.60 0.23
N ALA A 103 -18.36 -3.65 -0.46
CA ALA A 103 -17.37 -2.76 0.11
C ALA A 103 -18.02 -1.79 1.12
N CYS A 104 -17.29 -1.48 2.21
CA CYS A 104 -17.76 -0.55 3.24
C CYS A 104 -17.44 0.90 2.88
N LEU A 105 -18.36 1.81 3.23
CA LEU A 105 -18.22 3.24 2.96
C LEU A 105 -17.52 3.96 4.12
N ILE A 106 -16.66 4.92 3.77
CA ILE A 106 -16.18 5.95 4.67
C ILE A 106 -17.16 7.11 4.63
N LEU A 107 -17.62 7.53 5.81
CA LEU A 107 -18.59 8.61 5.99
C LEU A 107 -17.91 9.82 6.64
N PRO A 108 -18.50 11.02 6.56
CA PRO A 108 -17.93 12.22 7.19
C PRO A 108 -17.61 12.04 8.68
N LEU A 109 -18.50 11.38 9.41
CA LEU A 109 -18.32 11.10 10.84
C LEU A 109 -17.07 10.25 11.16
N HIS A 110 -16.59 9.40 10.21
CA HIS A 110 -15.35 8.65 10.38
C HIS A 110 -14.13 9.56 10.31
N LYS A 111 -14.15 10.57 9.42
CA LYS A 111 -13.07 11.57 9.31
C LYS A 111 -12.98 12.43 10.56
N ASP A 112 -14.13 12.91 11.05
CA ASP A 112 -14.21 13.69 12.30
C ASP A 112 -13.61 12.91 13.47
N LEU A 113 -14.00 11.63 13.60
CA LEU A 113 -13.55 10.77 14.68
C LEU A 113 -12.04 10.49 14.59
N ASP A 114 -11.50 10.22 13.38
CA ASP A 114 -10.08 9.99 13.15
C ASP A 114 -9.26 11.23 13.57
N GLN A 115 -9.68 12.41 13.12
CA GLN A 115 -9.03 13.68 13.45
C GLN A 115 -9.09 14.01 14.94
N ALA A 116 -10.26 13.84 15.57
CA ALA A 116 -10.45 14.13 16.99
C ALA A 116 -9.62 13.19 17.88
N ARG A 117 -9.57 11.90 17.55
CA ARG A 117 -8.75 10.92 18.30
C ARG A 117 -7.27 11.22 18.18
N GLU A 118 -6.79 11.55 16.97
CA GLU A 118 -5.38 11.91 16.75
C GLU A 118 -5.02 13.21 17.47
N ALA A 119 -5.91 14.20 17.49
CA ALA A 119 -5.72 15.46 18.21
C ALA A 119 -5.69 15.28 19.74
N ALA A 120 -6.55 14.42 20.28
CA ALA A 120 -6.66 14.17 21.72
C ALA A 120 -5.58 13.21 22.26
N SER A 121 -4.90 12.46 21.38
CA SER A 121 -3.92 11.45 21.80
C SER A 121 -2.60 12.08 22.23
N THR A 122 -2.10 11.63 23.39
CA THR A 122 -0.73 11.93 23.84
C THR A 122 0.33 11.15 23.07
N GLN A 123 -0.05 9.99 22.49
CA GLN A 123 0.78 9.18 21.62
C GLN A 123 0.14 9.14 20.24
N LYS A 124 0.55 10.06 19.37
CA LYS A 124 0.05 10.13 17.99
C LYS A 124 0.50 8.92 17.19
N ILE A 125 -0.41 8.37 16.40
CA ILE A 125 -0.10 7.31 15.42
C ILE A 125 0.45 7.92 14.14
N GLY A 126 0.06 9.15 13.82
CA GLY A 126 0.40 9.83 12.58
C GLY A 126 -0.58 9.50 11.47
N THR A 127 -1.88 9.36 11.79
CA THR A 127 -2.93 9.03 10.82
C THR A 127 -3.03 10.10 9.72
N THR A 128 -3.70 9.75 8.63
CA THR A 128 -3.97 10.72 7.54
C THR A 128 -5.21 11.57 7.80
N GLY A 129 -5.96 11.32 8.88
CA GLY A 129 -7.21 12.00 9.22
C GLY A 129 -8.34 11.76 8.22
N ARG A 130 -8.27 10.66 7.45
CA ARG A 130 -9.22 10.35 6.36
C ARG A 130 -10.32 9.36 6.75
N GLY A 131 -10.39 8.98 8.03
CA GLY A 131 -11.42 8.10 8.55
C GLY A 131 -11.24 6.62 8.25
N ILE A 132 -10.05 6.20 7.83
CA ILE A 132 -9.76 4.81 7.46
C ILE A 132 -9.96 3.87 8.66
N GLY A 133 -9.33 4.18 9.80
CA GLY A 133 -9.42 3.39 11.04
C GLY A 133 -10.85 3.23 11.51
N PRO A 134 -11.59 4.32 11.74
CA PRO A 134 -12.99 4.24 12.15
C PRO A 134 -13.90 3.48 11.19
N ALA A 135 -13.66 3.55 9.88
CA ALA A 135 -14.42 2.77 8.90
C ALA A 135 -14.14 1.25 9.00
N TYR A 136 -12.88 0.86 9.25
CA TYR A 136 -12.54 -0.54 9.52
C TYR A 136 -13.09 -1.02 10.87
N GLU A 137 -13.11 -0.18 11.92
CA GLU A 137 -13.79 -0.48 13.19
C GLU A 137 -15.26 -0.78 12.96
N ASP A 138 -15.95 0.01 12.14
CA ASP A 138 -17.35 -0.21 11.82
C ASP A 138 -17.59 -1.46 10.99
N LYS A 139 -16.67 -1.77 10.07
CA LYS A 139 -16.70 -3.01 9.29
C LYS A 139 -16.68 -4.24 10.20
N VAL A 140 -15.69 -4.35 11.10
CA VAL A 140 -15.60 -5.49 12.02
C VAL A 140 -16.64 -5.44 13.14
N GLY A 141 -17.09 -4.24 13.52
CA GLY A 141 -18.21 -3.98 14.42
C GLY A 141 -19.59 -4.30 13.83
N ARG A 142 -19.67 -4.65 12.54
CA ARG A 142 -20.89 -5.05 11.80
C ARG A 142 -21.97 -3.97 11.78
N ARG A 143 -21.56 -2.68 11.73
CA ARG A 143 -22.45 -1.51 11.65
C ARG A 143 -22.16 -0.62 10.44
N ALA A 144 -21.14 -0.94 9.65
CA ALA A 144 -20.80 -0.18 8.45
C ALA A 144 -21.94 -0.14 7.43
N ILE A 145 -22.06 1.00 6.76
CA ILE A 145 -22.86 1.13 5.53
C ILE A 145 -22.02 0.56 4.38
N ARG A 146 -22.62 -0.31 3.55
CA ARG A 146 -21.99 -0.88 2.35
C ARG A 146 -22.51 -0.22 1.10
N VAL A 147 -21.80 -0.39 -0.01
CA VAL A 147 -22.22 0.10 -1.33
C VAL A 147 -23.61 -0.38 -1.69
N ALA A 148 -23.91 -1.68 -1.53
CA ALA A 148 -25.22 -2.25 -1.81
C ALA A 148 -26.37 -1.64 -1.00
N ASP A 149 -26.09 -1.09 0.19
CA ASP A 149 -27.11 -0.47 1.03
C ASP A 149 -27.71 0.82 0.41
N LEU A 150 -26.97 1.44 -0.51
CA LEU A 150 -27.42 2.62 -1.23
C LEU A 150 -28.56 2.34 -2.22
N ALA A 151 -28.76 1.07 -2.60
CA ALA A 151 -29.83 0.67 -3.50
C ALA A 151 -31.22 0.61 -2.84
N ASP A 152 -31.27 0.59 -1.50
CA ASP A 152 -32.50 0.47 -0.73
C ASP A 152 -32.59 1.57 0.34
N PRO A 153 -33.16 2.75 0.00
CA PRO A 153 -33.29 3.86 0.96
C PRO A 153 -34.09 3.51 2.23
N GLU A 154 -35.08 2.61 2.13
CA GLU A 154 -35.89 2.21 3.29
C GLU A 154 -35.04 1.39 4.29
N ALA A 155 -34.19 0.49 3.78
CA ALA A 155 -33.25 -0.26 4.62
C ALA A 155 -32.03 0.56 5.07
N LEU A 156 -31.64 1.59 4.33
CA LEU A 156 -30.51 2.47 4.65
C LEU A 156 -30.76 3.30 5.90
N LYS A 157 -31.96 3.87 6.04
CA LYS A 157 -32.32 4.77 7.15
C LYS A 157 -32.10 4.15 8.55
N PRO A 158 -32.64 2.97 8.88
CA PRO A 158 -32.41 2.34 10.19
C PRO A 158 -30.94 1.92 10.39
N LYS A 159 -30.18 1.68 9.33
CA LYS A 159 -28.73 1.43 9.43
C LYS A 159 -27.96 2.68 9.84
N ILE A 160 -28.31 3.84 9.29
CA ILE A 160 -27.77 5.14 9.71
C ILE A 160 -28.11 5.41 11.18
N GLU A 161 -29.35 5.23 11.60
CA GLU A 161 -29.78 5.43 12.99
C GLU A 161 -28.96 4.56 13.97
N ARG A 162 -28.78 3.27 13.65
CA ARG A 162 -27.97 2.35 14.45
C ARG A 162 -26.50 2.76 14.50
N LEU A 163 -25.94 3.22 13.38
CA LEU A 163 -24.57 3.72 13.28
C LEU A 163 -24.41 4.96 14.17
N LEU A 164 -25.33 5.92 14.06
CA LEU A 164 -25.28 7.17 14.83
C LEU A 164 -25.52 6.96 16.32
N ALA A 165 -26.31 5.97 16.73
CA ALA A 165 -26.45 5.61 18.14
C ALA A 165 -25.09 5.24 18.77
N HIS A 166 -24.26 4.47 18.04
CA HIS A 166 -22.90 4.14 18.48
C HIS A 166 -21.96 5.36 18.45
N HIS A 167 -21.91 6.03 17.32
CA HIS A 167 -21.00 7.18 17.13
C HIS A 167 -21.39 8.38 18.00
N GLY A 168 -22.66 8.58 18.31
CA GLY A 168 -23.14 9.65 19.21
C GLY A 168 -22.52 9.58 20.60
N ALA A 169 -22.35 8.36 21.16
CA ALA A 169 -21.66 8.16 22.43
C ALA A 169 -20.16 8.55 22.34
N LEU A 170 -19.48 8.15 21.28
CA LEU A 170 -18.07 8.47 21.06
C LEU A 170 -17.87 9.98 20.82
N ARG A 171 -18.73 10.58 20.00
CA ARG A 171 -18.67 12.02 19.67
C ARG A 171 -18.85 12.88 20.92
N ARG A 172 -19.82 12.55 21.77
CA ARG A 172 -20.01 13.25 23.07
C ARG A 172 -18.77 13.13 23.95
N GLY A 173 -18.17 11.93 24.04
CA GLY A 173 -16.95 11.71 24.83
C GLY A 173 -15.74 12.50 24.33
N LEU A 174 -15.70 12.83 23.05
CA LEU A 174 -14.63 13.61 22.40
C LEU A 174 -14.99 15.10 22.23
N GLY A 175 -16.15 15.55 22.74
CA GLY A 175 -16.58 16.93 22.60
C GLY A 175 -16.97 17.34 21.18
N LEU A 176 -17.28 16.38 20.31
CA LEU A 176 -17.74 16.62 18.96
C LEU A 176 -19.26 16.85 18.92
N PRO A 177 -19.78 17.68 18.01
CA PRO A 177 -21.21 17.85 17.82
C PRO A 177 -21.87 16.54 17.38
N GLU A 178 -23.16 16.38 17.64
CA GLU A 178 -23.92 15.25 17.13
C GLU A 178 -23.95 15.29 15.59
N ALA A 179 -23.89 14.11 14.96
CA ALA A 179 -24.01 14.01 13.52
C ALA A 179 -25.50 13.97 13.13
N ASP A 180 -25.86 14.69 12.08
CA ASP A 180 -27.24 14.73 11.57
C ASP A 180 -27.48 13.51 10.67
N GLY A 181 -28.42 12.66 11.08
CA GLY A 181 -28.80 11.45 10.34
C GLY A 181 -29.60 11.75 9.09
N ALA A 182 -30.40 12.81 9.08
CA ALA A 182 -31.17 13.22 7.90
C ALA A 182 -30.24 13.79 6.83
N GLU A 183 -29.31 14.66 7.20
CA GLU A 183 -28.29 15.20 6.29
C GLU A 183 -27.45 14.07 5.68
N LEU A 184 -26.99 13.11 6.51
CA LEU A 184 -26.21 11.97 6.02
C LEU A 184 -27.04 11.10 5.06
N PHE A 185 -28.32 10.84 5.37
CA PHE A 185 -29.19 10.06 4.52
C PHE A 185 -29.41 10.75 3.15
N ASP A 186 -29.71 12.06 3.16
CA ASP A 186 -29.91 12.84 1.93
C ASP A 186 -28.64 12.87 1.08
N ALA A 187 -27.49 13.11 1.69
CA ALA A 187 -26.19 13.11 1.02
C ALA A 187 -25.86 11.75 0.37
N LEU A 188 -26.12 10.62 1.06
CA LEU A 188 -25.91 9.29 0.52
C LEU A 188 -26.89 8.97 -0.61
N THR A 189 -28.16 9.35 -0.45
CA THR A 189 -29.19 9.14 -1.47
C THR A 189 -28.89 9.94 -2.74
N ALA A 190 -28.41 11.16 -2.61
CA ALA A 190 -28.06 11.99 -3.75
C ALA A 190 -26.91 11.43 -4.60
N LEU A 191 -25.90 10.81 -3.97
CA LEU A 191 -24.76 10.22 -4.71
C LEU A 191 -25.02 8.78 -5.17
N ALA A 192 -26.01 8.10 -4.60
CA ALA A 192 -26.28 6.68 -4.83
C ALA A 192 -26.36 6.29 -6.31
N PRO A 193 -27.08 7.02 -7.21
CA PRO A 193 -27.15 6.67 -8.63
C PRO A 193 -25.79 6.60 -9.32
N ARG A 194 -24.88 7.52 -9.00
CA ARG A 194 -23.53 7.55 -9.58
C ARG A 194 -22.66 6.41 -9.06
N ILE A 195 -22.72 6.09 -7.77
CA ILE A 195 -21.92 5.02 -7.15
C ILE A 195 -22.44 3.65 -7.59
N LEU A 196 -23.76 3.45 -7.59
CA LEU A 196 -24.39 2.18 -7.95
C LEU A 196 -24.18 1.80 -9.43
N ALA A 197 -23.91 2.78 -10.29
CA ALA A 197 -23.54 2.50 -11.68
C ALA A 197 -22.29 1.60 -11.79
N TYR A 198 -21.37 1.67 -10.83
CA TYR A 198 -20.15 0.85 -10.79
C TYR A 198 -20.29 -0.41 -9.91
N ALA A 199 -21.36 -0.52 -9.14
CA ALA A 199 -21.52 -1.56 -8.13
C ALA A 199 -21.85 -2.92 -8.75
N GLN A 200 -21.05 -3.94 -8.45
CA GLN A 200 -21.26 -5.32 -8.91
C GLN A 200 -20.71 -6.31 -7.88
N PRO A 201 -21.16 -7.59 -7.90
CA PRO A 201 -20.52 -8.66 -7.16
C PRO A 201 -19.11 -8.95 -7.71
N ALA A 202 -18.11 -8.21 -7.21
CA ALA A 202 -16.73 -8.24 -7.73
C ALA A 202 -16.13 -9.65 -7.76
N TRP A 203 -16.41 -10.48 -6.73
CA TRP A 203 -15.93 -11.86 -6.67
C TRP A 203 -16.39 -12.70 -7.88
N ARG A 204 -17.62 -12.49 -8.35
CA ARG A 204 -18.19 -13.23 -9.50
C ARG A 204 -17.50 -12.85 -10.81
N LEU A 205 -17.26 -11.56 -11.00
CA LEU A 205 -16.52 -11.04 -12.16
C LEU A 205 -15.09 -11.57 -12.17
N LEU A 206 -14.42 -11.54 -11.02
CA LEU A 206 -13.02 -11.99 -10.89
C LEU A 206 -12.90 -13.51 -11.06
N ASP A 207 -13.83 -14.31 -10.51
CA ASP A 207 -13.88 -15.77 -10.70
C ASP A 207 -14.04 -16.13 -12.19
N LYS A 208 -14.94 -15.40 -12.89
CA LYS A 208 -15.07 -15.56 -14.33
C LYS A 208 -13.78 -15.21 -15.07
N ALA A 209 -13.17 -14.06 -14.77
CA ALA A 209 -11.92 -13.64 -15.39
C ALA A 209 -10.80 -14.68 -15.18
N TYR A 210 -10.71 -15.23 -13.97
CA TYR A 210 -9.74 -16.28 -13.64
C TYR A 210 -9.97 -17.57 -14.44
N LYS A 211 -11.24 -18.04 -14.53
CA LYS A 211 -11.62 -19.22 -15.31
C LYS A 211 -11.40 -19.03 -16.82
N ASP A 212 -11.58 -17.81 -17.30
CA ASP A 212 -11.31 -17.44 -18.70
C ASP A 212 -9.80 -17.31 -18.98
N GLY A 213 -8.93 -17.56 -18.00
CA GLY A 213 -7.47 -17.50 -18.12
C GLY A 213 -6.91 -16.09 -18.23
N ARG A 214 -7.65 -15.06 -17.81
CA ARG A 214 -7.18 -13.67 -17.79
C ARG A 214 -6.15 -13.46 -16.67
N ARG A 215 -5.15 -12.61 -16.94
CA ARG A 215 -4.12 -12.25 -15.98
C ARG A 215 -4.64 -11.18 -15.03
N ILE A 216 -4.70 -11.51 -13.75
CA ILE A 216 -5.17 -10.60 -12.71
C ILE A 216 -3.96 -10.09 -11.92
N LEU A 217 -3.85 -8.76 -11.82
CA LEU A 217 -2.88 -8.08 -10.97
C LEU A 217 -3.59 -7.58 -9.70
N PHE A 218 -3.23 -8.11 -8.56
CA PHE A 218 -3.67 -7.60 -7.26
C PHE A 218 -2.71 -6.53 -6.77
N GLU A 219 -3.19 -5.30 -6.67
CA GLU A 219 -2.44 -4.11 -6.28
C GLU A 219 -2.62 -3.83 -4.80
N GLY A 220 -1.60 -4.11 -3.99
CA GLY A 220 -1.55 -3.78 -2.57
C GLY A 220 -1.19 -2.30 -2.34
N ALA A 221 -1.63 -1.79 -1.21
CA ALA A 221 -1.30 -0.46 -0.71
C ALA A 221 -0.49 -0.58 0.60
N GLN A 222 0.19 0.48 1.03
CA GLN A 222 1.08 0.51 2.20
C GLN A 222 2.21 -0.53 2.08
N GLY A 223 2.57 -1.20 3.17
CA GLY A 223 3.61 -2.24 3.21
C GLY A 223 3.40 -3.18 4.39
N ALA A 224 4.04 -4.34 4.37
CA ALA A 224 3.86 -5.41 5.36
C ALA A 224 4.16 -4.97 6.80
N LEU A 225 5.09 -4.03 7.00
CA LEU A 225 5.42 -3.50 8.32
C LEU A 225 4.40 -2.47 8.84
N LEU A 226 3.42 -2.10 8.01
CA LEU A 226 2.23 -1.33 8.38
C LEU A 226 0.98 -2.19 8.54
N ASP A 227 1.08 -3.50 8.40
CA ASP A 227 -0.04 -4.43 8.60
C ASP A 227 -0.55 -4.38 10.03
N VAL A 228 -1.89 -4.41 10.21
CA VAL A 228 -2.51 -4.28 11.53
C VAL A 228 -2.15 -5.40 12.49
N ASP A 229 -1.85 -6.60 11.98
CA ASP A 229 -1.50 -7.78 12.79
C ASP A 229 0.03 -8.00 12.85
N HIS A 230 0.72 -7.82 11.72
CA HIS A 230 2.12 -8.20 11.56
C HIS A 230 3.10 -7.02 11.55
N GLY A 231 2.60 -5.80 11.55
CA GLY A 231 3.40 -4.58 11.51
C GLY A 231 3.91 -4.13 12.89
N THR A 232 4.50 -2.94 12.89
CA THR A 232 5.04 -2.29 14.10
C THR A 232 3.95 -1.62 14.92
N TYR A 233 3.03 -2.42 15.44
CA TYR A 233 1.87 -1.96 16.23
C TYR A 233 2.30 -1.11 17.44
N PRO A 234 1.63 0.02 17.77
CA PRO A 234 0.40 0.54 17.16
C PRO A 234 0.62 1.46 15.93
N PHE A 235 1.85 1.65 15.48
CA PHE A 235 2.21 2.52 14.36
C PHE A 235 2.02 1.81 13.02
N VAL A 236 0.78 1.46 12.71
CA VAL A 236 0.35 0.65 11.56
C VAL A 236 -0.90 1.28 10.92
N THR A 237 -1.27 0.79 9.72
CA THR A 237 -2.59 1.06 9.15
C THR A 237 -3.65 0.14 9.79
N SER A 238 -4.92 0.42 9.55
CA SER A 238 -6.03 -0.35 10.13
C SER A 238 -6.47 -1.52 9.26
N SER A 239 -5.72 -1.85 8.22
CA SER A 239 -6.01 -2.99 7.34
C SER A 239 -4.88 -4.01 7.35
N ASN A 240 -5.19 -5.25 6.96
CA ASN A 240 -4.16 -6.19 6.57
C ASN A 240 -3.59 -5.79 5.22
N THR A 241 -2.26 -5.67 5.15
CA THR A 241 -1.51 -5.27 3.95
C THR A 241 -0.76 -6.44 3.33
N VAL A 242 -0.79 -7.60 3.97
CA VAL A 242 -0.13 -8.83 3.53
C VAL A 242 -0.85 -9.47 2.34
N ALA A 243 -0.13 -10.31 1.60
CA ALA A 243 -0.62 -10.93 0.36
C ALA A 243 -1.90 -11.78 0.55
N GLY A 244 -2.07 -12.42 1.72
CA GLY A 244 -3.29 -13.15 2.05
C GLY A 244 -4.56 -12.32 1.98
N GLN A 245 -4.46 -11.01 2.19
CA GLN A 245 -5.59 -10.08 2.08
C GLN A 245 -6.08 -9.92 0.63
N ALA A 246 -5.28 -10.22 -0.37
CA ALA A 246 -5.73 -10.20 -1.77
C ALA A 246 -6.89 -11.18 -1.99
N SER A 247 -6.84 -12.35 -1.36
CA SER A 247 -7.92 -13.32 -1.36
C SER A 247 -9.19 -12.80 -0.66
N ALA A 248 -9.07 -12.45 0.62
CA ALA A 248 -10.21 -11.99 1.42
C ALA A 248 -10.80 -10.68 0.91
N GLY A 249 -9.96 -9.74 0.47
CA GLY A 249 -10.33 -8.40 0.04
C GLY A 249 -10.86 -8.29 -1.39
N SER A 250 -10.73 -9.35 -2.20
CA SER A 250 -11.30 -9.42 -3.56
C SER A 250 -12.41 -10.46 -3.68
N GLY A 251 -12.53 -11.37 -2.70
CA GLY A 251 -13.45 -12.50 -2.75
C GLY A 251 -12.95 -13.68 -3.60
N MET A 252 -11.67 -13.68 -3.97
CA MET A 252 -11.05 -14.79 -4.71
C MET A 252 -10.53 -15.86 -3.76
N GLY A 253 -10.46 -17.12 -4.22
CA GLY A 253 -9.82 -18.18 -3.44
C GLY A 253 -8.30 -17.95 -3.26
N PRO A 254 -7.67 -18.50 -2.20
CA PRO A 254 -6.24 -18.28 -1.93
C PRO A 254 -5.31 -18.69 -3.08
N SER A 255 -5.63 -19.75 -3.80
CA SER A 255 -4.87 -20.22 -4.97
C SER A 255 -4.88 -19.26 -6.16
N ALA A 256 -5.83 -18.30 -6.20
CA ALA A 256 -5.92 -17.32 -7.27
C ALA A 256 -4.97 -16.12 -7.10
N THR A 257 -4.32 -15.96 -5.96
CA THR A 257 -3.38 -14.86 -5.70
C THR A 257 -2.10 -14.95 -6.54
N GLY A 258 -1.74 -16.15 -6.99
CA GLY A 258 -0.65 -16.40 -7.94
C GLY A 258 0.73 -16.06 -7.40
N TYR A 259 1.58 -15.47 -8.24
CA TYR A 259 2.94 -15.06 -7.88
C TYR A 259 2.90 -13.84 -6.95
N VAL A 260 3.47 -13.94 -5.77
CA VAL A 260 3.59 -12.81 -4.84
C VAL A 260 4.90 -12.09 -5.09
N LEU A 261 4.80 -10.83 -5.53
CA LEU A 261 5.92 -9.93 -5.76
C LEU A 261 6.02 -8.92 -4.62
N GLY A 262 7.10 -9.00 -3.84
CA GLY A 262 7.42 -8.02 -2.81
C GLY A 262 8.12 -6.79 -3.40
N ILE A 263 7.66 -5.59 -3.10
CA ILE A 263 8.40 -4.38 -3.49
C ILE A 263 9.30 -3.97 -2.33
N VAL A 264 10.57 -3.81 -2.62
CA VAL A 264 11.62 -3.51 -1.65
C VAL A 264 12.48 -2.36 -2.18
N LYS A 265 12.75 -1.38 -1.36
CA LYS A 265 13.70 -0.31 -1.65
C LYS A 265 15.12 -0.77 -1.28
N ALA A 266 16.14 -0.38 -2.02
CA ALA A 266 17.54 -0.73 -1.75
C ALA A 266 18.09 -0.15 -0.43
N TYR A 267 17.28 0.63 0.27
CA TYR A 267 17.47 1.11 1.64
C TYR A 267 16.11 1.13 2.33
N THR A 268 16.04 1.56 3.57
CA THR A 268 14.77 1.57 4.31
C THR A 268 14.28 2.98 4.54
N THR A 269 12.96 3.20 4.38
CA THR A 269 12.33 4.47 4.75
C THR A 269 11.08 4.23 5.57
N ARG A 270 10.76 5.20 6.44
CA ARG A 270 9.55 5.20 7.24
C ARG A 270 8.94 6.60 7.33
N VAL A 271 7.62 6.70 7.23
CA VAL A 271 6.87 7.91 7.52
C VAL A 271 6.29 7.82 8.92
N GLY A 272 6.30 8.94 9.65
CA GLY A 272 5.69 9.05 10.98
C GLY A 272 6.49 8.39 12.10
N GLU A 273 5.78 8.17 13.19
CA GLU A 273 6.34 7.70 14.44
C GLU A 273 6.61 6.19 14.46
N GLY A 274 7.23 5.72 15.52
CA GLY A 274 7.48 4.32 15.77
C GLY A 274 8.94 3.90 15.60
N PRO A 275 9.29 2.67 16.01
CA PRO A 275 10.66 2.18 16.03
C PRO A 275 11.21 1.98 14.62
N PHE A 276 12.50 2.30 14.45
CA PHE A 276 13.23 2.13 13.21
C PHE A 276 14.71 1.84 13.54
N ALA A 277 15.03 0.58 13.76
CA ALA A 277 16.35 0.18 14.26
C ALA A 277 17.52 0.60 13.35
N ALA A 278 17.34 0.52 12.03
CA ALA A 278 18.36 0.87 11.04
C ALA A 278 18.35 2.34 10.62
N GLU A 279 17.63 3.23 11.34
CA GLU A 279 17.54 4.66 11.04
C GLU A 279 18.92 5.35 11.12
N LEU A 280 19.13 6.34 10.25
CA LEU A 280 20.34 7.13 10.16
C LEU A 280 20.05 8.61 10.35
N ASP A 281 20.78 9.22 11.27
CA ASP A 281 20.79 10.68 11.52
C ASP A 281 22.19 11.26 11.25
N ASP A 282 22.78 10.85 10.11
CA ASP A 282 24.12 11.24 9.70
C ASP A 282 24.15 11.71 8.23
N GLU A 283 25.34 11.91 7.67
CA GLU A 283 25.53 12.34 6.29
C GLU A 283 24.99 11.32 5.28
N VAL A 284 25.00 10.02 5.60
CA VAL A 284 24.41 8.99 4.75
C VAL A 284 22.88 9.08 4.78
N GLY A 285 22.28 9.27 5.94
CA GLY A 285 20.84 9.51 6.07
C GLY A 285 20.37 10.72 5.26
N LYS A 286 21.15 11.82 5.29
CA LYS A 286 20.90 13.02 4.48
C LYS A 286 21.03 12.73 2.98
N HIS A 287 22.05 11.97 2.57
CA HIS A 287 22.24 11.55 1.18
C HIS A 287 21.02 10.75 0.69
N LEU A 288 20.61 9.71 1.42
CA LEU A 288 19.45 8.89 1.09
C LEU A 288 18.17 9.72 0.97
N SER A 289 17.95 10.66 1.89
CA SER A 289 16.79 11.55 1.88
C SER A 289 16.78 12.49 0.68
N THR A 290 17.93 13.12 0.38
CA THR A 290 18.04 14.14 -0.67
C THR A 290 18.04 13.54 -2.05
N VAL A 291 18.95 12.57 -2.32
CA VAL A 291 19.07 11.91 -3.63
C VAL A 291 17.82 11.06 -3.90
N GLY A 292 17.33 10.35 -2.87
CA GLY A 292 16.12 9.57 -2.93
C GLY A 292 14.83 10.40 -3.05
N ARG A 293 14.89 11.73 -2.83
CA ARG A 293 13.71 12.63 -2.78
C ARG A 293 12.65 12.08 -1.85
N GLU A 294 13.06 11.75 -0.61
CA GLU A 294 12.21 11.05 0.33
C GLU A 294 11.24 12.00 1.05
N VAL A 295 10.24 12.44 0.28
CA VAL A 295 9.10 13.25 0.75
C VAL A 295 7.81 12.59 0.31
N GLY A 296 6.83 12.52 1.20
CA GLY A 296 5.52 11.94 0.92
C GLY A 296 4.74 12.76 -0.11
N VAL A 297 4.35 12.15 -1.24
CA VAL A 297 3.67 12.83 -2.36
C VAL A 297 2.35 13.47 -1.93
N ASN A 298 1.59 12.82 -1.04
CA ASN A 298 0.27 13.29 -0.59
C ASN A 298 0.31 14.12 0.68
N THR A 299 1.31 13.90 1.55
CA THR A 299 1.35 14.50 2.89
C THR A 299 2.42 15.58 3.02
N GLY A 300 3.36 15.66 2.08
CA GLY A 300 4.53 16.54 2.19
C GLY A 300 5.47 16.20 3.34
N ARG A 301 5.21 15.11 4.10
CA ARG A 301 6.05 14.72 5.24
C ARG A 301 7.37 14.13 4.75
N ALA A 302 8.47 14.55 5.39
CA ALA A 302 9.77 13.92 5.19
C ALA A 302 9.73 12.46 5.67
N ARG A 303 10.42 11.59 4.92
CA ARG A 303 10.61 10.20 5.30
C ARG A 303 11.91 10.07 6.06
N ARG A 304 11.87 9.37 7.18
CA ARG A 304 13.07 8.90 7.91
C ARG A 304 13.77 7.87 7.05
N CYS A 305 15.09 7.92 6.97
CA CYS A 305 15.89 7.05 6.11
C CYS A 305 16.85 6.20 6.95
N GLY A 306 17.17 5.01 6.47
CA GLY A 306 18.11 4.12 7.11
C GLY A 306 18.67 3.07 6.17
N TRP A 307 19.66 2.32 6.62
CA TRP A 307 20.23 1.22 5.86
C TRP A 307 19.19 0.13 5.54
N PHE A 308 19.46 -0.65 4.52
CA PHE A 308 18.63 -1.82 4.19
C PHE A 308 18.55 -2.76 5.39
N ASP A 309 17.33 -3.11 5.78
CA ASP A 309 17.08 -4.01 6.90
C ASP A 309 16.62 -5.38 6.37
N ALA A 310 17.57 -6.30 6.26
CA ALA A 310 17.31 -7.63 5.74
C ALA A 310 16.48 -8.48 6.71
N VAL A 311 16.51 -8.19 8.01
CA VAL A 311 15.70 -8.89 9.02
C VAL A 311 14.21 -8.65 8.76
N LEU A 312 13.83 -7.37 8.59
CA LEU A 312 12.44 -6.99 8.33
C LEU A 312 11.94 -7.52 6.99
N VAL A 313 12.80 -7.43 5.95
CA VAL A 313 12.40 -7.91 4.62
C VAL A 313 12.28 -9.43 4.59
N ARG A 314 13.19 -10.18 5.24
CA ARG A 314 13.09 -11.63 5.37
C ARG A 314 11.82 -12.07 6.11
N GLN A 315 11.47 -11.37 7.18
CA GLN A 315 10.20 -11.58 7.88
C GLN A 315 9.01 -11.32 6.97
N SER A 316 9.04 -10.24 6.19
CA SER A 316 8.00 -9.92 5.21
C SER A 316 7.92 -10.97 4.10
N VAL A 317 9.05 -11.50 3.62
CA VAL A 317 9.10 -12.62 2.66
C VAL A 317 8.35 -13.83 3.19
N ALA A 318 8.62 -14.23 4.44
CA ALA A 318 7.99 -15.37 5.07
C ALA A 318 6.47 -15.17 5.27
N ILE A 319 6.06 -14.03 5.83
CA ILE A 319 4.64 -13.75 6.14
C ILE A 319 3.78 -13.68 4.86
N ASN A 320 4.33 -13.11 3.80
CA ASN A 320 3.61 -12.93 2.55
C ASN A 320 3.75 -14.10 1.56
N GLY A 321 4.67 -15.03 1.80
CA GLY A 321 5.01 -16.05 0.80
C GLY A 321 5.58 -15.43 -0.48
N ILE A 322 6.47 -14.44 -0.37
CA ILE A 322 7.03 -13.72 -1.52
C ILE A 322 7.88 -14.68 -2.36
N HIS A 323 7.55 -14.80 -3.65
CA HIS A 323 8.26 -15.63 -4.62
C HIS A 323 9.47 -14.90 -5.23
N GLY A 324 9.43 -13.58 -5.26
CA GLY A 324 10.51 -12.72 -5.70
C GLY A 324 10.25 -11.27 -5.35
N VAL A 325 11.29 -10.44 -5.42
CA VAL A 325 11.19 -9.02 -5.08
C VAL A 325 11.46 -8.12 -6.28
N ALA A 326 10.83 -6.96 -6.30
CA ALA A 326 11.24 -5.85 -7.13
C ALA A 326 12.08 -4.91 -6.26
N LEU A 327 13.38 -4.87 -6.49
CA LEU A 327 14.31 -3.99 -5.80
C LEU A 327 14.33 -2.63 -6.50
N THR A 328 13.99 -1.58 -5.77
CA THR A 328 13.85 -0.23 -6.31
C THR A 328 14.92 0.72 -5.76
N LYS A 329 15.15 1.81 -6.48
CA LYS A 329 16.04 2.91 -6.04
C LYS A 329 17.47 2.49 -5.76
N LEU A 330 18.02 1.57 -6.56
CA LEU A 330 19.42 1.18 -6.48
C LEU A 330 20.35 2.38 -6.75
N ASP A 331 19.97 3.22 -7.69
CA ASP A 331 20.63 4.46 -8.10
C ASP A 331 20.87 5.46 -6.97
N VAL A 332 20.07 5.40 -5.91
CA VAL A 332 20.24 6.29 -4.74
C VAL A 332 21.48 5.93 -3.92
N LEU A 333 22.00 4.72 -4.05
CA LEU A 333 23.22 4.27 -3.37
C LEU A 333 24.50 4.64 -4.12
N ASP A 334 24.40 5.18 -5.34
CA ASP A 334 25.55 5.59 -6.15
C ASP A 334 26.38 6.65 -5.38
N GLY A 335 27.70 6.51 -5.44
CA GLY A 335 28.65 7.41 -4.79
C GLY A 335 28.95 7.12 -3.31
N LEU A 336 28.22 6.19 -2.69
CA LEU A 336 28.54 5.75 -1.32
C LEU A 336 29.74 4.79 -1.34
N LYS A 337 30.76 5.07 -0.51
CA LYS A 337 31.98 4.23 -0.43
C LYS A 337 31.75 2.92 0.30
N THR A 338 30.89 2.93 1.30
CA THR A 338 30.56 1.76 2.12
C THR A 338 29.05 1.68 2.25
N LEU A 339 28.50 0.48 2.08
CA LEU A 339 27.10 0.17 2.30
C LEU A 339 26.98 -0.76 3.50
N LYS A 340 25.87 -0.64 4.24
CA LYS A 340 25.59 -1.51 5.36
C LYS A 340 24.22 -2.18 5.17
N ILE A 341 24.15 -3.44 5.58
CA ILE A 341 22.89 -4.20 5.62
C ILE A 341 22.68 -4.67 7.06
N CYS A 342 21.53 -4.36 7.63
CA CYS A 342 21.15 -4.87 8.93
C CYS A 342 20.78 -6.35 8.80
N VAL A 343 21.54 -7.22 9.50
CA VAL A 343 21.42 -8.68 9.43
C VAL A 343 20.89 -9.31 10.71
N GLY A 344 20.77 -8.55 11.78
CA GLY A 344 20.27 -8.98 13.09
C GLY A 344 20.06 -7.79 14.02
N TYR A 345 19.46 -8.04 15.18
CA TYR A 345 19.30 -7.05 16.25
C TYR A 345 19.91 -7.55 17.55
N ARG A 346 20.54 -6.62 18.26
CA ARG A 346 20.93 -6.81 19.66
C ARG A 346 19.89 -6.14 20.56
N ILE A 347 19.32 -6.91 21.50
CA ILE A 347 18.34 -6.44 22.48
C ILE A 347 18.83 -6.88 23.87
N GLY A 348 19.43 -5.96 24.64
CA GLY A 348 20.20 -6.32 25.83
C GLY A 348 21.33 -7.29 25.47
N ASP A 349 21.38 -8.45 26.14
CA ASP A 349 22.41 -9.48 25.90
C ASP A 349 22.03 -10.48 24.80
N LYS A 350 20.85 -10.35 24.20
CA LYS A 350 20.34 -11.29 23.19
C LYS A 350 20.57 -10.76 21.78
N VAL A 351 20.95 -11.66 20.88
CA VAL A 351 20.93 -11.41 19.43
C VAL A 351 19.75 -12.16 18.84
N VAL A 352 18.92 -11.45 18.07
CA VAL A 352 17.73 -12.00 17.41
C VAL A 352 17.76 -11.68 15.92
N ASP A 353 17.12 -12.52 15.13
CA ASP A 353 17.02 -12.44 13.67
C ASP A 353 15.59 -12.18 13.19
N TYR A 354 14.77 -11.63 14.05
CA TYR A 354 13.37 -11.22 13.79
C TYR A 354 13.05 -9.93 14.54
N LEU A 355 12.01 -9.20 14.11
CA LEU A 355 11.49 -8.05 14.84
C LEU A 355 10.54 -8.53 15.94
N PRO A 356 10.84 -8.26 17.22
CA PRO A 356 9.93 -8.60 18.32
C PRO A 356 8.58 -7.88 18.19
N ALA A 357 7.49 -8.53 18.66
CA ALA A 357 6.17 -7.90 18.65
C ALA A 357 6.04 -6.77 19.71
N GLY A 358 6.79 -6.87 20.80
CA GLY A 358 6.71 -5.93 21.92
C GLY A 358 7.37 -4.59 21.60
N MET A 359 6.65 -3.48 21.81
CA MET A 359 7.15 -2.11 21.55
C MET A 359 8.43 -1.78 22.33
N ARG A 360 8.56 -2.29 23.56
CA ARG A 360 9.76 -2.10 24.37
C ARG A 360 11.00 -2.66 23.67
N ASP A 361 10.90 -3.89 23.18
CA ASP A 361 12.00 -4.58 22.54
C ASP A 361 12.29 -4.03 21.15
N GLN A 362 11.25 -3.60 20.43
CA GLN A 362 11.42 -2.90 19.15
C GLN A 362 12.21 -1.59 19.32
N LYS A 363 11.91 -0.80 20.37
CA LYS A 363 12.65 0.44 20.69
C LYS A 363 14.07 0.19 21.18
N ALA A 364 14.31 -0.96 21.82
CA ALA A 364 15.63 -1.33 22.33
C ALA A 364 16.51 -2.03 21.29
N ALA A 365 15.96 -2.40 20.14
CA ALA A 365 16.67 -3.11 19.09
C ALA A 365 17.78 -2.26 18.48
N GLN A 366 19.01 -2.72 18.62
CA GLN A 366 20.20 -2.13 18.01
C GLN A 366 20.59 -2.97 16.79
N PRO A 367 20.75 -2.37 15.60
CA PRO A 367 21.06 -3.10 14.38
C PRO A 367 22.47 -3.68 14.42
N ILE A 368 22.60 -4.90 13.93
CA ILE A 368 23.90 -5.53 13.65
C ILE A 368 24.10 -5.47 12.15
N TYR A 369 25.18 -4.85 11.72
CA TYR A 369 25.43 -4.58 10.31
C TYR A 369 26.50 -5.52 9.73
N GLU A 370 26.27 -5.93 8.49
CA GLU A 370 27.28 -6.39 7.56
C GLU A 370 27.67 -5.22 6.66
N GLU A 371 28.97 -5.02 6.43
CA GLU A 371 29.51 -3.97 5.57
C GLU A 371 29.90 -4.52 4.20
N LEU A 372 29.57 -3.76 3.15
CA LEU A 372 29.92 -4.05 1.77
C LEU A 372 30.63 -2.83 1.16
N GLU A 373 31.53 -3.08 0.24
CA GLU A 373 32.13 -2.04 -0.58
C GLU A 373 31.06 -1.42 -1.47
N GLY A 374 31.00 -0.10 -1.50
CA GLY A 374 30.11 0.65 -2.37
C GLY A 374 30.69 0.85 -3.76
N TRP A 375 30.15 1.78 -4.52
CA TRP A 375 30.58 2.09 -5.88
C TRP A 375 30.47 3.56 -6.21
N SER A 376 31.26 4.01 -7.19
CA SER A 376 31.27 5.40 -7.66
C SER A 376 30.59 5.60 -9.01
N GLU A 377 30.49 4.54 -9.80
CA GLU A 377 29.85 4.56 -11.11
C GLU A 377 28.33 4.62 -10.97
N SER A 378 27.68 5.39 -11.84
CA SER A 378 26.23 5.50 -11.79
C SER A 378 25.56 4.19 -12.25
N THR A 379 24.57 3.75 -11.50
CA THR A 379 23.66 2.66 -11.87
C THR A 379 22.38 3.18 -12.54
N ALA A 380 22.18 4.51 -12.53
CA ALA A 380 20.98 5.14 -13.06
C ALA A 380 20.81 4.88 -14.56
N GLY A 381 19.62 4.43 -14.96
CA GLY A 381 19.28 4.16 -16.35
C GLY A 381 19.81 2.84 -16.90
N ALA A 382 20.46 1.98 -16.10
CA ALA A 382 20.83 0.64 -16.50
C ALA A 382 19.60 -0.19 -16.87
N ARG A 383 19.62 -0.84 -18.03
CA ARG A 383 18.52 -1.65 -18.59
C ARG A 383 18.86 -3.14 -18.69
N SER A 384 20.09 -3.49 -18.39
CA SER A 384 20.56 -4.86 -18.32
C SER A 384 21.38 -5.05 -17.06
N PHE A 385 21.31 -6.24 -16.47
CA PHE A 385 22.11 -6.59 -15.27
C PHE A 385 23.61 -6.50 -15.54
N LYS A 386 24.03 -6.65 -16.81
CA LYS A 386 25.43 -6.53 -17.23
C LYS A 386 25.93 -5.09 -17.28
N ASP A 387 25.02 -4.10 -17.28
CA ASP A 387 25.38 -2.69 -17.29
C ASP A 387 25.77 -2.18 -15.89
N LEU A 388 25.52 -2.99 -14.87
CA LEU A 388 25.83 -2.66 -13.48
C LEU A 388 27.31 -2.95 -13.18
N ASN A 389 27.90 -2.10 -12.32
CA ASN A 389 29.23 -2.38 -11.79
C ASN A 389 29.25 -3.60 -10.86
N ALA A 390 30.44 -4.16 -10.66
CA ALA A 390 30.61 -5.41 -9.89
C ALA A 390 30.10 -5.31 -8.45
N ASN A 391 30.29 -4.15 -7.78
CA ASN A 391 29.86 -3.98 -6.38
C ASN A 391 28.37 -3.82 -6.27
N ALA A 392 27.70 -3.14 -7.21
CA ALA A 392 26.24 -3.10 -7.27
C ALA A 392 25.65 -4.51 -7.49
N ILE A 393 26.26 -5.32 -8.35
CA ILE A 393 25.87 -6.73 -8.54
C ILE A 393 26.04 -7.52 -7.25
N LYS A 394 27.19 -7.39 -6.54
CA LYS A 394 27.42 -8.03 -5.26
C LYS A 394 26.38 -7.63 -4.21
N TYR A 395 26.03 -6.33 -4.14
CA TYR A 395 25.00 -5.85 -3.26
C TYR A 395 23.64 -6.51 -3.53
N VAL A 396 23.18 -6.51 -4.79
CA VAL A 396 21.93 -7.15 -5.19
C VAL A 396 21.92 -8.64 -4.82
N ARG A 397 23.00 -9.35 -5.11
CA ARG A 397 23.12 -10.80 -4.77
C ARG A 397 23.12 -11.03 -3.28
N ARG A 398 23.79 -10.16 -2.51
CA ARG A 398 23.81 -10.28 -1.06
C ARG A 398 22.43 -10.02 -0.45
N VAL A 399 21.69 -9.08 -0.98
CA VAL A 399 20.29 -8.85 -0.59
C VAL A 399 19.45 -10.12 -0.83
N GLU A 400 19.53 -10.74 -2.03
CA GLU A 400 18.82 -11.99 -2.33
C GLU A 400 19.11 -13.10 -1.31
N GLU A 401 20.39 -13.30 -1.00
CA GLU A 401 20.85 -14.32 -0.02
C GLU A 401 20.26 -14.06 1.38
N LEU A 402 20.33 -12.80 1.85
CA LEU A 402 19.92 -12.43 3.19
C LEU A 402 18.40 -12.48 3.39
N ILE A 403 17.62 -12.15 2.36
CA ILE A 403 16.16 -12.16 2.45
C ILE A 403 15.53 -13.50 2.05
N GLY A 404 16.30 -14.38 1.39
CA GLY A 404 15.84 -15.71 0.94
C GLY A 404 14.85 -15.65 -0.24
N ALA A 405 14.88 -14.58 -1.03
CA ALA A 405 14.02 -14.44 -2.22
C ALA A 405 14.81 -13.78 -3.37
N PRO A 406 14.60 -14.22 -4.64
CA PRO A 406 15.30 -13.66 -5.78
C PRO A 406 14.79 -12.26 -6.13
N VAL A 407 15.66 -11.42 -6.70
CA VAL A 407 15.26 -10.18 -7.35
C VAL A 407 14.67 -10.51 -8.73
N ALA A 408 13.37 -10.36 -8.87
CA ALA A 408 12.65 -10.58 -10.12
C ALA A 408 12.70 -9.34 -11.04
N LEU A 409 12.68 -8.16 -10.44
CA LEU A 409 12.73 -6.87 -11.11
C LEU A 409 13.73 -5.96 -10.38
N LEU A 410 14.54 -5.21 -11.14
CA LEU A 410 15.46 -4.22 -10.57
C LEU A 410 15.21 -2.86 -11.22
N SER A 411 14.82 -1.88 -10.43
CA SER A 411 14.58 -0.51 -10.87
C SER A 411 15.80 0.37 -10.60
N THR A 412 16.33 0.98 -11.64
CA THR A 412 17.58 1.75 -11.64
C THR A 412 17.36 3.27 -11.79
N SER A 413 16.12 3.72 -11.96
CA SER A 413 15.73 5.14 -11.97
C SER A 413 14.23 5.30 -11.74
N PRO A 414 13.68 6.52 -11.62
CA PRO A 414 12.24 6.76 -11.60
C PRO A 414 11.51 6.41 -12.91
N GLU A 415 12.22 6.41 -14.04
CA GLU A 415 11.64 6.18 -15.37
C GLU A 415 11.17 4.73 -15.53
N ARG A 416 10.02 4.56 -16.18
CA ARG A 416 9.38 3.25 -16.38
C ARG A 416 10.28 2.23 -17.06
N ASP A 417 10.96 2.65 -18.13
CA ASP A 417 11.79 1.78 -18.98
C ASP A 417 13.10 1.37 -18.31
N ASP A 418 13.51 2.07 -17.27
CA ASP A 418 14.71 1.77 -16.50
C ASP A 418 14.41 0.72 -15.42
N THR A 419 13.88 -0.41 -15.90
CA THR A 419 13.54 -1.59 -15.09
C THR A 419 14.09 -2.84 -15.74
N ILE A 420 15.02 -3.50 -15.08
CA ILE A 420 15.63 -4.76 -15.52
C ILE A 420 14.71 -5.91 -15.13
N LEU A 421 14.18 -6.65 -16.10
CA LEU A 421 13.40 -7.86 -15.87
C LEU A 421 14.35 -9.05 -15.75
N MET A 422 14.47 -9.63 -14.56
CA MET A 422 15.27 -10.83 -14.30
C MET A 422 14.44 -12.11 -14.30
N ARG A 423 13.19 -12.02 -13.79
CA ARG A 423 12.19 -13.10 -13.83
C ARG A 423 10.82 -12.49 -14.10
N ASP A 424 10.04 -13.13 -14.95
CA ASP A 424 8.70 -12.65 -15.27
C ASP A 424 7.66 -13.16 -14.25
N PRO A 425 7.06 -12.29 -13.43
CA PRO A 425 6.06 -12.71 -12.45
C PRO A 425 4.80 -13.37 -13.04
N PHE A 426 4.46 -13.07 -14.30
CA PHE A 426 3.32 -13.67 -14.99
C PHE A 426 3.62 -15.04 -15.62
N GLN A 427 4.88 -15.47 -15.64
CA GLN A 427 5.26 -16.80 -16.13
C GLN A 427 5.41 -17.83 -15.02
N GLY A 428 5.41 -17.39 -13.77
CA GLY A 428 5.45 -18.25 -12.56
C GLY A 428 6.84 -18.55 -12.07
#